data_0ad18223461dc129799d082908dc235d
#
_entry.id   0ad18223461dc129799d082908dc235d
#
_cell.length_a   1.000
_cell.length_b   1.000
_cell.length_c   1.000
_cell.angle_alpha   90.00
_cell.angle_beta   90.00
_cell.angle_gamma   90.00
#
_symmetry.space_group_name_H-M   'P 1'
#
loop_
_entity.id
_entity.type
_entity.pdbx_description
1 polymer ?
#
loop_
_entity_poly.entity_id
_entity_poly.type
_entity_poly.pdbx_seq_one_letter_code
_entity_poly.pdbx_strand_id
1 'polypeptide(L)'
;MTEYVTASDLAAIKTIFREGDEEARLTAVRRLVHQPETPEDRELVLEALIEVMGDESWQVRKEAVAAVLSWTDAELLAERLVDAMSEPEDIGRRNAVIEAVMKLGAVTIDPLLRALGKKPDYRKVLVDVLGTFGDTRVINALGESLLDEDANVRAAAMEQLASFQSHEVVPALRQALRSQDLLVVLAALDGLNRQRVVIPVDELLHMSEQTVLRPALMTALGHSQDAAAIPALVAGLVEKARGAREAALVGLYRLYNSLDTSGQRKIEEAAQKLDEVAVRSSLRALMEATPPVRQATAALIGWTGRREMLRPLLLGLGDVDASVVEATGRAILQMGEAALSALSDLCPTLDARSRGSVFRFLLRHASAIAALPQGLRERLAGQLLTGLSDKNPQTAAAAAAALLVHAQPAQLPQLRELAQQSGSAADLAKSTLAKLSERAHGSAAAAAGKNA
;
A
#
# COMPACT_ATOMS: atom_id res chain seq x y z
N MET A 1 -8.71 -52.61 19.24
CA MET A 1 -10.18 -52.38 19.28
C MET A 1 -10.35 -51.01 19.87
N THR A 2 -10.82 -50.08 19.09
CA THR A 2 -11.17 -48.71 19.52
C THR A 2 -12.44 -48.85 20.39
N GLU A 3 -12.35 -48.69 21.73
CA GLU A 3 -13.56 -48.65 22.56
C GLU A 3 -14.26 -47.33 22.32
N TYR A 4 -15.40 -47.36 21.68
CA TYR A 4 -16.30 -46.21 21.55
C TYR A 4 -16.93 -45.89 22.91
N VAL A 5 -17.03 -44.62 23.26
CA VAL A 5 -17.66 -44.17 24.51
C VAL A 5 -19.17 -44.31 24.38
N THR A 6 -19.79 -45.03 25.29
CA THR A 6 -21.25 -45.18 25.40
C THR A 6 -21.85 -44.11 26.33
N ALA A 7 -23.20 -43.98 26.32
CA ALA A 7 -23.90 -43.07 27.21
C ALA A 7 -23.60 -43.38 28.71
N SER A 8 -23.35 -44.66 29.06
CA SER A 8 -22.98 -45.08 30.41
C SER A 8 -21.58 -44.59 30.81
N ASP A 9 -20.62 -44.67 29.87
CA ASP A 9 -19.25 -44.20 30.09
C ASP A 9 -19.23 -42.67 30.23
N LEU A 10 -20.10 -41.99 29.52
CA LEU A 10 -20.18 -40.52 29.52
C LEU A 10 -20.55 -39.95 30.91
N ALA A 11 -21.41 -40.63 31.64
CA ALA A 11 -21.75 -40.20 33.00
C ALA A 11 -20.54 -40.21 33.95
N ALA A 12 -19.68 -41.25 33.86
CA ALA A 12 -18.43 -41.30 34.60
C ALA A 12 -17.41 -40.22 34.13
N ILE A 13 -17.33 -39.96 32.81
CA ILE A 13 -16.48 -38.94 32.24
C ILE A 13 -16.93 -37.54 32.70
N LYS A 14 -18.21 -37.22 32.71
CA LYS A 14 -18.75 -35.95 33.21
C LYS A 14 -18.44 -35.74 34.68
N THR A 15 -18.40 -36.81 35.51
CA THR A 15 -17.94 -36.69 36.89
C THR A 15 -16.46 -36.31 36.97
N ILE A 16 -15.60 -36.91 36.15
CA ILE A 16 -14.18 -36.55 36.08
C ILE A 16 -14.00 -35.09 35.68
N PHE A 17 -14.78 -34.57 34.75
CA PHE A 17 -14.72 -33.16 34.34
C PHE A 17 -15.07 -32.19 35.47
N ARG A 18 -15.92 -32.62 36.43
CA ARG A 18 -16.32 -31.77 37.56
C ARG A 18 -15.39 -31.89 38.77
N GLU A 19 -14.87 -33.08 39.06
CA GLU A 19 -14.21 -33.40 40.31
C GLU A 19 -12.73 -33.80 40.15
N GLY A 20 -12.31 -34.14 38.95
CA GLY A 20 -10.96 -34.61 38.64
C GLY A 20 -9.92 -33.47 38.65
N ASP A 21 -8.67 -33.84 38.88
CA ASP A 21 -7.55 -32.94 38.64
C ASP A 21 -7.33 -32.71 37.12
N GLU A 22 -6.42 -31.81 36.76
CA GLU A 22 -6.17 -31.44 35.37
C GLU A 22 -5.75 -32.64 34.52
N GLU A 23 -4.89 -33.54 35.04
CA GLU A 23 -4.40 -34.71 34.32
C GLU A 23 -5.51 -35.73 34.06
N ALA A 24 -6.40 -35.94 35.04
CA ALA A 24 -7.58 -36.76 34.91
C ALA A 24 -8.55 -36.21 33.87
N ARG A 25 -8.79 -34.87 33.87
CA ARG A 25 -9.65 -34.19 32.88
C ARG A 25 -9.07 -34.30 31.48
N LEU A 26 -7.74 -34.10 31.31
CA LEU A 26 -7.06 -34.27 30.01
C LEU A 26 -7.20 -35.72 29.49
N THR A 27 -7.01 -36.69 30.38
CA THR A 27 -7.16 -38.11 30.03
C THR A 27 -8.60 -38.44 29.63
N ALA A 28 -9.58 -37.87 30.32
CA ALA A 28 -10.98 -38.04 29.99
C ALA A 28 -11.33 -37.44 28.61
N VAL A 29 -10.82 -36.25 28.27
CA VAL A 29 -11.00 -35.65 26.95
C VAL A 29 -10.41 -36.53 25.83
N ARG A 30 -9.22 -37.10 26.05
CA ARG A 30 -8.57 -37.98 25.06
C ARG A 30 -9.37 -39.27 24.78
N ARG A 31 -10.19 -39.71 25.67
CA ARG A 31 -11.11 -40.84 25.43
C ARG A 31 -12.26 -40.44 24.48
N LEU A 32 -12.60 -39.15 24.36
CA LEU A 32 -13.65 -38.62 23.50
C LEU A 32 -13.18 -38.23 22.09
N VAL A 33 -11.92 -38.51 21.74
CA VAL A 33 -11.34 -38.19 20.41
C VAL A 33 -12.04 -38.99 19.30
N HIS A 34 -12.51 -40.21 19.59
CA HIS A 34 -13.17 -41.06 18.59
C HIS A 34 -14.68 -40.75 18.51
N GLN A 35 -15.11 -40.33 17.34
CA GLN A 35 -16.51 -40.05 17.05
C GLN A 35 -17.37 -41.34 17.28
N PRO A 36 -18.44 -41.27 18.11
CA PRO A 36 -19.34 -42.40 18.32
C PRO A 36 -20.05 -42.86 17.03
N GLU A 37 -20.45 -44.11 16.98
CA GLU A 37 -21.11 -44.68 15.80
C GLU A 37 -22.56 -44.21 15.68
N THR A 38 -23.30 -44.14 16.80
CA THR A 38 -24.71 -43.78 16.79
C THR A 38 -24.90 -42.26 16.79
N PRO A 39 -25.91 -41.73 16.10
CA PRO A 39 -26.21 -40.30 16.11
C PRO A 39 -26.50 -39.75 17.55
N GLU A 40 -27.20 -40.55 18.34
CA GLU A 40 -27.60 -40.20 19.74
C GLU A 40 -26.35 -40.03 20.64
N ASP A 41 -25.38 -40.97 20.54
CA ASP A 41 -24.15 -40.91 21.31
C ASP A 41 -23.26 -39.75 20.82
N ARG A 42 -23.23 -39.45 19.51
CA ARG A 42 -22.50 -38.29 18.94
C ARG A 42 -22.97 -37.00 19.55
N GLU A 43 -24.27 -36.77 19.62
CA GLU A 43 -24.85 -35.57 20.21
C GLU A 43 -24.46 -35.43 21.69
N LEU A 44 -24.60 -36.50 22.46
CA LEU A 44 -24.29 -36.49 23.91
C LEU A 44 -22.79 -36.25 24.21
N VAL A 45 -21.91 -36.89 23.44
CA VAL A 45 -20.46 -36.74 23.59
C VAL A 45 -20.00 -35.35 23.10
N LEU A 46 -20.58 -34.85 22.02
CA LEU A 46 -20.26 -33.51 21.53
C LEU A 46 -20.69 -32.42 22.50
N GLU A 47 -21.86 -32.55 23.13
CA GLU A 47 -22.31 -31.65 24.19
C GLU A 47 -21.32 -31.63 25.35
N ALA A 48 -20.82 -32.79 25.80
CA ALA A 48 -19.83 -32.89 26.87
C ALA A 48 -18.48 -32.26 26.46
N LEU A 49 -18.03 -32.42 25.20
CA LEU A 49 -16.82 -31.79 24.71
C LEU A 49 -16.96 -30.25 24.66
N ILE A 50 -18.13 -29.75 24.25
CA ILE A 50 -18.42 -28.30 24.23
C ILE A 50 -18.47 -27.76 25.66
N GLU A 51 -19.01 -28.50 26.62
CA GLU A 51 -18.99 -28.12 28.06
C GLU A 51 -17.55 -27.97 28.55
N VAL A 52 -16.67 -28.92 28.21
CA VAL A 52 -15.25 -28.94 28.62
C VAL A 52 -14.40 -27.86 27.89
N MET A 53 -14.85 -27.34 26.75
CA MET A 53 -14.23 -26.15 26.16
C MET A 53 -14.32 -24.92 27.10
N GLY A 54 -15.12 -24.97 28.18
CA GLY A 54 -15.16 -24.00 29.29
C GLY A 54 -14.27 -24.32 30.47
N ASP A 55 -13.44 -25.35 30.41
CA ASP A 55 -12.57 -25.75 31.54
C ASP A 55 -11.65 -24.59 31.98
N GLU A 56 -11.36 -24.53 33.28
CA GLU A 56 -10.45 -23.54 33.84
C GLU A 56 -9.03 -23.65 33.26
N SER A 57 -8.55 -24.89 32.98
CA SER A 57 -7.26 -25.13 32.35
C SER A 57 -7.31 -24.88 30.84
N TRP A 58 -6.44 -24.00 30.37
CA TRP A 58 -6.30 -23.76 28.90
C TRP A 58 -5.87 -25.02 28.15
N GLN A 59 -5.13 -25.94 28.79
CA GLN A 59 -4.68 -27.19 28.18
C GLN A 59 -5.84 -28.12 27.93
N VAL A 60 -6.77 -28.23 28.89
CA VAL A 60 -7.99 -29.04 28.75
C VAL A 60 -8.88 -28.46 27.64
N ARG A 61 -9.08 -27.13 27.61
CA ARG A 61 -9.83 -26.47 26.52
C ARG A 61 -9.25 -26.78 25.16
N LYS A 62 -7.90 -26.67 25.02
CA LYS A 62 -7.20 -26.93 23.75
C LYS A 62 -7.33 -28.39 23.31
N GLU A 63 -7.24 -29.34 24.25
CA GLU A 63 -7.41 -30.76 23.97
C GLU A 63 -8.86 -31.07 23.56
N ALA A 64 -9.86 -30.41 24.17
CA ALA A 64 -11.27 -30.55 23.78
C ALA A 64 -11.51 -30.04 22.35
N VAL A 65 -10.93 -28.90 21.97
CA VAL A 65 -10.95 -28.40 20.58
C VAL A 65 -10.33 -29.41 19.62
N ALA A 66 -9.18 -30.00 19.97
CA ALA A 66 -8.51 -31.00 19.14
C ALA A 66 -9.36 -32.27 19.00
N ALA A 67 -10.00 -32.72 20.07
CA ALA A 67 -10.89 -33.89 20.07
C ALA A 67 -12.08 -33.69 19.13
N VAL A 68 -12.77 -32.54 19.22
CA VAL A 68 -13.90 -32.20 18.31
C VAL A 68 -13.44 -32.17 16.86
N LEU A 69 -12.32 -31.53 16.58
CA LEU A 69 -11.82 -31.40 15.21
C LEU A 69 -11.28 -32.72 14.59
N SER A 70 -11.13 -33.78 15.38
CA SER A 70 -10.79 -35.10 14.89
C SER A 70 -12.00 -35.87 14.32
N TRP A 71 -13.20 -35.40 14.58
CA TRP A 71 -14.42 -36.03 14.08
C TRP A 71 -14.65 -35.72 12.60
N THR A 72 -15.33 -36.63 11.92
CA THR A 72 -15.58 -36.56 10.45
C THR A 72 -16.92 -35.93 10.09
N ASP A 73 -17.85 -35.83 11.05
CA ASP A 73 -19.20 -35.27 10.85
C ASP A 73 -19.14 -33.71 10.94
N ALA A 74 -18.58 -33.10 9.91
CA ALA A 74 -18.35 -31.66 9.91
C ALA A 74 -19.64 -30.83 9.94
N GLU A 75 -20.75 -31.34 9.42
CA GLU A 75 -22.05 -30.65 9.44
C GLU A 75 -22.62 -30.59 10.85
N LEU A 76 -22.65 -31.71 11.56
CA LEU A 76 -23.07 -31.76 12.97
C LEU A 76 -22.22 -30.84 13.82
N LEU A 77 -20.87 -30.89 13.64
CA LEU A 77 -19.94 -30.04 14.39
C LEU A 77 -20.21 -28.56 14.13
N ALA A 78 -20.40 -28.17 12.87
CA ALA A 78 -20.66 -26.78 12.50
C ALA A 78 -21.94 -26.23 13.17
N GLU A 79 -23.05 -26.97 13.13
CA GLU A 79 -24.31 -26.58 13.78
C GLU A 79 -24.16 -26.41 15.27
N ARG A 80 -23.61 -27.42 15.95
CA ARG A 80 -23.53 -27.43 17.42
C ARG A 80 -22.53 -26.44 17.97
N LEU A 81 -21.38 -26.25 17.31
CA LEU A 81 -20.39 -25.25 17.74
C LEU A 81 -20.90 -23.83 17.53
N VAL A 82 -21.57 -23.53 16.42
CA VAL A 82 -22.16 -22.21 16.20
C VAL A 82 -23.26 -21.91 17.21
N ASP A 83 -24.08 -22.90 17.58
CA ASP A 83 -25.06 -22.73 18.65
C ASP A 83 -24.38 -22.42 20.00
N ALA A 84 -23.31 -23.12 20.33
CA ALA A 84 -22.56 -22.95 21.55
C ALA A 84 -21.80 -21.60 21.66
N MET A 85 -21.46 -20.97 20.51
CA MET A 85 -20.87 -19.62 20.51
C MET A 85 -21.73 -18.59 21.21
N SER A 86 -23.02 -18.79 21.29
CA SER A 86 -24.01 -17.83 21.74
C SER A 86 -24.33 -17.95 23.23
N GLU A 87 -23.61 -18.74 24.00
CA GLU A 87 -23.83 -18.91 25.44
C GLU A 87 -23.01 -17.87 26.23
N PRO A 88 -23.66 -17.00 27.03
CA PRO A 88 -23.06 -15.75 27.52
C PRO A 88 -22.02 -15.88 28.62
N GLU A 89 -22.04 -16.97 29.39
CA GLU A 89 -21.48 -16.96 30.75
C GLU A 89 -19.98 -17.29 30.81
N ASP A 90 -19.38 -17.89 29.78
CA ASP A 90 -17.98 -18.33 29.82
C ASP A 90 -17.15 -17.81 28.65
N ILE A 91 -16.29 -16.83 28.93
CA ILE A 91 -15.37 -16.25 27.93
C ILE A 91 -14.37 -17.29 27.41
N GLY A 92 -13.90 -18.20 28.29
CA GLY A 92 -12.96 -19.26 27.95
C GLY A 92 -13.57 -20.23 26.94
N ARG A 93 -14.80 -20.69 27.20
CA ARG A 93 -15.58 -21.56 26.33
C ARG A 93 -15.83 -20.89 24.98
N ARG A 94 -16.30 -19.64 24.98
CA ARG A 94 -16.55 -18.90 23.76
C ARG A 94 -15.32 -18.83 22.87
N ASN A 95 -14.15 -18.50 23.42
CA ASN A 95 -12.93 -18.42 22.66
C ASN A 95 -12.50 -19.78 22.09
N ALA A 96 -12.62 -20.85 22.85
CA ALA A 96 -12.32 -22.21 22.38
C ALA A 96 -13.27 -22.67 21.28
N VAL A 97 -14.57 -22.36 21.43
CA VAL A 97 -15.58 -22.67 20.40
C VAL A 97 -15.32 -21.84 19.11
N ILE A 98 -15.01 -20.55 19.22
CA ILE A 98 -14.63 -19.72 18.06
C ILE A 98 -13.40 -20.31 17.36
N GLU A 99 -12.38 -20.75 18.12
CA GLU A 99 -11.21 -21.40 17.55
C GLU A 99 -11.58 -22.66 16.77
N ALA A 100 -12.48 -23.49 17.32
CA ALA A 100 -12.97 -24.69 16.66
C ALA A 100 -13.75 -24.36 15.36
N VAL A 101 -14.66 -23.38 15.41
CA VAL A 101 -15.43 -22.89 14.25
C VAL A 101 -14.49 -22.38 13.15
N MET A 102 -13.49 -21.58 13.49
CA MET A 102 -12.53 -21.09 12.52
C MET A 102 -11.68 -22.19 11.88
N LYS A 103 -11.31 -23.22 12.65
CA LYS A 103 -10.55 -24.37 12.13
C LYS A 103 -11.39 -25.33 11.28
N LEU A 104 -12.69 -25.46 11.55
CA LEU A 104 -13.62 -26.18 10.69
C LEU A 104 -13.78 -25.49 9.33
N GLY A 105 -13.64 -24.17 9.28
CA GLY A 105 -13.63 -23.40 8.03
C GLY A 105 -15.02 -23.24 7.40
N ALA A 106 -15.08 -23.29 6.07
CA ALA A 106 -16.21 -22.84 5.27
C ALA A 106 -17.53 -23.59 5.52
N VAL A 107 -17.51 -24.80 6.11
CA VAL A 107 -18.72 -25.56 6.47
C VAL A 107 -19.54 -24.85 7.55
N THR A 108 -18.92 -23.98 8.36
CA THR A 108 -19.58 -23.22 9.42
C THR A 108 -20.29 -21.96 8.93
N ILE A 109 -20.08 -21.52 7.69
CA ILE A 109 -20.64 -20.26 7.16
C ILE A 109 -22.16 -20.26 7.17
N ASP A 110 -22.80 -21.31 6.66
CA ASP A 110 -24.27 -21.38 6.61
C ASP A 110 -24.91 -21.44 8.00
N PRO A 111 -24.40 -22.23 8.97
CA PRO A 111 -24.81 -22.13 10.37
C PRO A 111 -24.64 -20.73 10.98
N LEU A 112 -23.51 -20.06 10.74
CA LEU A 112 -23.25 -18.71 11.23
C LEU A 112 -24.22 -17.68 10.64
N LEU A 113 -24.53 -17.76 9.34
CA LEU A 113 -25.52 -16.91 8.69
C LEU A 113 -26.92 -17.10 9.29
N ARG A 114 -27.30 -18.33 9.58
CA ARG A 114 -28.58 -18.62 10.28
C ARG A 114 -28.59 -18.07 11.70
N ALA A 115 -27.49 -18.19 12.43
CA ALA A 115 -27.35 -17.67 13.78
C ALA A 115 -27.42 -16.15 13.83
N LEU A 116 -26.86 -15.45 12.85
CA LEU A 116 -26.86 -13.98 12.76
C LEU A 116 -28.30 -13.41 12.76
N GLY A 117 -29.23 -14.06 12.09
CA GLY A 117 -30.64 -13.66 12.07
C GLY A 117 -31.43 -13.99 13.35
N LYS A 118 -30.92 -14.89 14.22
CA LYS A 118 -31.66 -15.41 15.37
C LYS A 118 -31.19 -14.90 16.73
N LYS A 119 -29.92 -14.45 16.85
CA LYS A 119 -29.26 -14.19 18.14
C LYS A 119 -28.73 -12.75 18.23
N PRO A 120 -29.59 -11.78 18.60
CA PRO A 120 -29.24 -10.34 18.57
C PRO A 120 -28.03 -9.98 19.43
N ASP A 121 -27.89 -10.58 20.63
CA ASP A 121 -26.83 -10.26 21.59
C ASP A 121 -25.41 -10.67 21.10
N TYR A 122 -25.33 -11.49 20.07
CA TYR A 122 -24.07 -12.03 19.53
C TYR A 122 -23.75 -11.58 18.10
N ARG A 123 -24.59 -10.75 17.51
CA ARG A 123 -24.43 -10.32 16.12
C ARG A 123 -23.02 -9.80 15.82
N LYS A 124 -22.45 -9.00 16.72
CA LYS A 124 -21.07 -8.51 16.54
C LYS A 124 -20.05 -9.64 16.41
N VAL A 125 -20.08 -10.61 17.30
CA VAL A 125 -19.14 -11.75 17.28
C VAL A 125 -19.35 -12.59 16.02
N LEU A 126 -20.59 -12.83 15.62
CA LEU A 126 -20.91 -13.58 14.39
C LEU A 126 -20.41 -12.84 13.15
N VAL A 127 -20.57 -11.51 13.08
CA VAL A 127 -20.06 -10.66 12.01
C VAL A 127 -18.53 -10.73 11.95
N ASP A 128 -17.86 -10.62 13.10
CA ASP A 128 -16.39 -10.69 13.17
C ASP A 128 -15.88 -12.04 12.63
N VAL A 129 -16.49 -13.15 13.06
CA VAL A 129 -16.09 -14.50 12.63
C VAL A 129 -16.40 -14.72 11.15
N LEU A 130 -17.59 -14.35 10.66
CA LEU A 130 -17.96 -14.46 9.24
C LEU A 130 -16.96 -13.72 8.35
N GLY A 131 -16.55 -12.52 8.74
CA GLY A 131 -15.61 -11.71 7.96
C GLY A 131 -14.23 -12.34 7.81
N THR A 132 -13.78 -13.15 8.79
CA THR A 132 -12.44 -13.78 8.73
C THR A 132 -12.31 -14.85 7.65
N PHE A 133 -13.42 -15.44 7.18
CA PHE A 133 -13.36 -16.48 6.15
C PHE A 133 -13.04 -15.94 4.76
N GLY A 134 -13.24 -14.65 4.49
CA GLY A 134 -13.01 -14.06 3.16
C GLY A 134 -13.90 -14.65 2.05
N ASP A 135 -14.98 -15.34 2.39
CA ASP A 135 -15.90 -16.00 1.48
C ASP A 135 -16.97 -15.02 1.00
N THR A 136 -17.18 -14.93 -0.31
CA THR A 136 -18.15 -13.97 -0.90
C THR A 136 -19.59 -14.22 -0.49
N ARG A 137 -19.95 -15.44 -0.04
CA ARG A 137 -21.30 -15.79 0.46
C ARG A 137 -21.73 -14.90 1.64
N VAL A 138 -20.78 -14.38 2.43
CA VAL A 138 -21.11 -13.54 3.60
C VAL A 138 -21.37 -12.09 3.27
N ILE A 139 -21.03 -11.61 2.07
CA ILE A 139 -21.10 -10.19 1.69
C ILE A 139 -22.50 -9.61 1.86
N ASN A 140 -23.53 -10.32 1.44
CA ASN A 140 -24.93 -9.85 1.57
C ASN A 140 -25.33 -9.68 3.04
N ALA A 141 -25.02 -10.68 3.87
CA ALA A 141 -25.34 -10.62 5.31
C ALA A 141 -24.55 -9.53 6.05
N LEU A 142 -23.28 -9.34 5.69
CA LEU A 142 -22.50 -8.20 6.19
C LEU A 142 -23.08 -6.87 5.71
N GLY A 143 -23.56 -6.80 4.46
CA GLY A 143 -24.26 -5.63 3.92
C GLY A 143 -25.54 -5.28 4.68
N GLU A 144 -26.35 -6.28 5.01
CA GLU A 144 -27.54 -6.12 5.87
C GLU A 144 -27.17 -5.66 7.28
N SER A 145 -26.06 -6.17 7.83
CA SER A 145 -25.56 -5.78 9.15
C SER A 145 -25.10 -4.32 9.23
N LEU A 146 -24.90 -3.62 8.10
CA LEU A 146 -24.68 -2.17 8.09
C LEU A 146 -25.91 -1.36 8.54
N LEU A 147 -27.08 -1.97 8.53
CA LEU A 147 -28.35 -1.37 8.96
C LEU A 147 -28.74 -1.82 10.38
N ASP A 148 -27.88 -2.55 11.07
CA ASP A 148 -28.15 -3.03 12.43
C ASP A 148 -28.40 -1.86 13.39
N GLU A 149 -29.25 -2.07 14.38
CA GLU A 149 -29.52 -1.10 15.43
C GLU A 149 -28.30 -0.83 16.32
N ASP A 150 -27.44 -1.84 16.58
CA ASP A 150 -26.22 -1.72 17.35
C ASP A 150 -25.08 -1.11 16.50
N ALA A 151 -24.55 0.02 16.95
CA ALA A 151 -23.43 0.71 16.30
C ALA A 151 -22.15 -0.16 16.21
N ASN A 152 -21.92 -1.05 17.17
CA ASN A 152 -20.75 -1.94 17.15
C ASN A 152 -20.90 -3.03 16.07
N VAL A 153 -22.13 -3.50 15.83
CA VAL A 153 -22.42 -4.44 14.74
C VAL A 153 -22.21 -3.76 13.38
N ARG A 154 -22.74 -2.54 13.20
CA ARG A 154 -22.52 -1.75 11.96
C ARG A 154 -21.04 -1.52 11.69
N ALA A 155 -20.28 -1.11 12.72
CA ALA A 155 -18.84 -0.87 12.61
C ALA A 155 -18.07 -2.15 12.24
N ALA A 156 -18.37 -3.27 12.91
CA ALA A 156 -17.76 -4.56 12.63
C ALA A 156 -18.07 -5.02 11.19
N ALA A 157 -19.33 -4.94 10.77
CA ALA A 157 -19.74 -5.30 9.40
C ALA A 157 -18.99 -4.47 8.35
N MET A 158 -18.82 -3.17 8.60
CA MET A 158 -18.09 -2.29 7.70
C MET A 158 -16.60 -2.63 7.63
N GLU A 159 -15.98 -2.89 8.78
CA GLU A 159 -14.57 -3.30 8.85
C GLU A 159 -14.33 -4.59 8.05
N GLN A 160 -15.20 -5.58 8.22
CA GLN A 160 -15.10 -6.83 7.48
C GLN A 160 -15.32 -6.62 5.99
N LEU A 161 -16.37 -5.92 5.57
CA LEU A 161 -16.63 -5.61 4.16
C LEU A 161 -15.46 -4.85 3.51
N ALA A 162 -14.88 -3.89 4.24
CA ALA A 162 -13.76 -3.12 3.75
C ALA A 162 -12.48 -3.96 3.56
N SER A 163 -12.36 -5.13 4.19
CA SER A 163 -11.23 -6.05 4.04
C SER A 163 -11.31 -6.91 2.77
N PHE A 164 -12.51 -7.10 2.21
CA PHE A 164 -12.70 -7.91 1.02
C PHE A 164 -12.06 -7.27 -0.22
N GLN A 165 -11.40 -8.10 -1.02
CA GLN A 165 -10.82 -7.72 -2.32
C GLN A 165 -11.81 -7.90 -3.49
N SER A 166 -13.02 -8.39 -3.22
CA SER A 166 -14.05 -8.62 -4.24
C SER A 166 -14.78 -7.34 -4.59
N HIS A 167 -15.05 -7.12 -5.89
CA HIS A 167 -15.92 -6.03 -6.35
C HIS A 167 -17.38 -6.18 -5.90
N GLU A 168 -17.80 -7.33 -5.44
CA GLU A 168 -19.16 -7.60 -4.96
C GLU A 168 -19.52 -6.76 -3.71
N VAL A 169 -18.52 -6.29 -2.94
CA VAL A 169 -18.76 -5.41 -1.79
C VAL A 169 -19.02 -3.96 -2.18
N VAL A 170 -18.70 -3.54 -3.40
CA VAL A 170 -18.80 -2.13 -3.82
C VAL A 170 -20.20 -1.54 -3.63
N PRO A 171 -21.30 -2.23 -3.99
CA PRO A 171 -22.65 -1.71 -3.75
C PRO A 171 -22.94 -1.44 -2.26
N ALA A 172 -22.55 -2.36 -1.37
CA ALA A 172 -22.74 -2.21 0.08
C ALA A 172 -21.89 -1.05 0.63
N LEU A 173 -20.61 -0.95 0.23
CA LEU A 173 -19.75 0.16 0.63
C LEU A 173 -20.28 1.51 0.13
N ARG A 174 -20.81 1.59 -1.09
CA ARG A 174 -21.44 2.82 -1.60
C ARG A 174 -22.70 3.20 -0.84
N GLN A 175 -23.53 2.25 -0.46
CA GLN A 175 -24.67 2.50 0.39
C GLN A 175 -24.26 3.06 1.75
N ALA A 176 -23.18 2.55 2.33
CA ALA A 176 -22.64 2.97 3.62
C ALA A 176 -22.13 4.42 3.62
N LEU A 177 -21.76 4.99 2.48
CA LEU A 177 -21.41 6.43 2.38
C LEU A 177 -22.56 7.38 2.77
N ARG A 178 -23.80 6.89 2.79
CA ARG A 178 -24.98 7.64 3.20
C ARG A 178 -25.33 7.50 4.67
N SER A 179 -24.52 6.75 5.43
CA SER A 179 -24.70 6.57 6.88
C SER A 179 -24.52 7.91 7.62
N GLN A 180 -25.27 8.07 8.70
CA GLN A 180 -25.04 9.17 9.66
C GLN A 180 -23.89 8.87 10.62
N ASP A 181 -23.45 7.62 10.70
CA ASP A 181 -22.32 7.19 11.50
C ASP A 181 -21.00 7.41 10.74
N LEU A 182 -20.20 8.38 11.22
CA LEU A 182 -18.95 8.77 10.56
C LEU A 182 -17.91 7.65 10.53
N LEU A 183 -17.93 6.69 11.47
CA LEU A 183 -17.01 5.56 11.45
C LEU A 183 -17.37 4.59 10.33
N VAL A 184 -18.65 4.37 10.10
CA VAL A 184 -19.15 3.59 8.96
C VAL A 184 -18.77 4.24 7.63
N VAL A 185 -18.96 5.56 7.52
CA VAL A 185 -18.58 6.32 6.30
C VAL A 185 -17.07 6.26 6.08
N LEU A 186 -16.25 6.42 7.13
CA LEU A 186 -14.79 6.33 7.03
C LEU A 186 -14.34 4.96 6.54
N ALA A 187 -14.85 3.90 7.15
CA ALA A 187 -14.49 2.53 6.76
C ALA A 187 -14.95 2.20 5.33
N ALA A 188 -16.12 2.72 4.91
CA ALA A 188 -16.61 2.61 3.54
C ALA A 188 -15.68 3.30 2.53
N LEU A 189 -15.28 4.54 2.82
CA LEU A 189 -14.31 5.28 2.00
C LEU A 189 -12.98 4.54 1.89
N ASP A 190 -12.46 4.02 3.01
CA ASP A 190 -11.22 3.27 3.02
C ASP A 190 -11.32 1.97 2.21
N GLY A 191 -12.44 1.26 2.29
CA GLY A 191 -12.71 0.08 1.47
C GLY A 191 -12.75 0.40 -0.02
N LEU A 192 -13.50 1.43 -0.41
CA LEU A 192 -13.61 1.89 -1.80
C LEU A 192 -12.27 2.41 -2.34
N ASN A 193 -11.49 3.12 -1.51
CA ASN A 193 -10.15 3.59 -1.85
C ASN A 193 -9.17 2.43 -2.09
N ARG A 194 -9.19 1.38 -1.26
CA ARG A 194 -8.36 0.18 -1.48
C ARG A 194 -8.67 -0.49 -2.81
N GLN A 195 -9.93 -0.54 -3.18
CA GLN A 195 -10.37 -1.11 -4.47
C GLN A 195 -10.26 -0.12 -5.63
N ARG A 196 -9.81 1.11 -5.40
CA ARG A 196 -9.67 2.18 -6.39
C ARG A 196 -10.99 2.45 -7.14
N VAL A 197 -12.12 2.35 -6.43
CA VAL A 197 -13.43 2.63 -7.01
C VAL A 197 -13.55 4.11 -7.29
N VAL A 198 -13.98 4.46 -8.50
CA VAL A 198 -14.26 5.85 -8.87
C VAL A 198 -15.61 6.26 -8.25
N ILE A 199 -15.56 7.30 -7.42
CA ILE A 199 -16.73 7.93 -6.81
C ILE A 199 -16.90 9.31 -7.45
N PRO A 200 -18.13 9.72 -7.83
CA PRO A 200 -18.40 11.05 -8.37
C PRO A 200 -17.93 12.15 -7.41
N VAL A 201 -17.32 13.21 -7.97
CA VAL A 201 -16.72 14.29 -7.16
C VAL A 201 -17.76 15.03 -6.33
N ASP A 202 -18.95 15.26 -6.87
CA ASP A 202 -20.05 15.90 -6.18
C ASP A 202 -20.49 15.11 -4.93
N GLU A 203 -20.55 13.77 -5.02
CA GLU A 203 -20.84 12.89 -3.88
C GLU A 203 -19.78 13.04 -2.79
N LEU A 204 -18.49 13.09 -3.15
CA LEU A 204 -17.38 13.27 -2.22
C LEU A 204 -17.38 14.65 -1.56
N LEU A 205 -17.67 15.71 -2.32
CA LEU A 205 -17.64 17.07 -1.80
C LEU A 205 -18.71 17.34 -0.75
N HIS A 206 -19.85 16.66 -0.79
CA HIS A 206 -20.88 16.75 0.26
C HIS A 206 -20.38 16.32 1.64
N MET A 207 -19.35 15.46 1.70
CA MET A 207 -18.75 14.98 2.96
C MET A 207 -17.56 15.83 3.43
N SER A 208 -17.17 16.87 2.69
CA SER A 208 -15.93 17.63 2.91
C SER A 208 -15.87 18.42 4.22
N GLU A 209 -17.02 18.71 4.85
CA GLU A 209 -17.08 19.40 6.14
C GLU A 209 -16.59 18.53 7.32
N GLN A 210 -16.64 17.22 7.15
CA GLN A 210 -16.25 16.26 8.18
C GLN A 210 -14.71 16.09 8.23
N THR A 211 -14.07 16.72 9.19
CA THR A 211 -12.60 16.75 9.30
C THR A 211 -11.98 15.37 9.44
N VAL A 212 -12.65 14.43 10.10
CA VAL A 212 -12.20 13.05 10.30
C VAL A 212 -12.12 12.28 8.98
N LEU A 213 -12.96 12.59 8.00
CA LEU A 213 -13.01 11.94 6.70
C LEU A 213 -11.99 12.50 5.70
N ARG A 214 -11.40 13.67 5.97
CA ARG A 214 -10.55 14.38 4.99
C ARG A 214 -9.44 13.54 4.38
N PRO A 215 -8.63 12.76 5.13
CA PRO A 215 -7.59 11.94 4.50
C PRO A 215 -8.14 10.93 3.49
N ALA A 216 -9.23 10.25 3.85
CA ALA A 216 -9.89 9.27 2.98
C ALA A 216 -10.57 9.95 1.76
N LEU A 217 -11.21 11.12 1.97
CA LEU A 217 -11.78 11.92 0.89
C LEU A 217 -10.74 12.42 -0.10
N MET A 218 -9.58 12.93 0.37
CA MET A 218 -8.50 13.36 -0.51
C MET A 218 -7.97 12.18 -1.35
N THR A 219 -7.92 10.99 -0.76
CA THR A 219 -7.53 9.77 -1.48
C THR A 219 -8.57 9.42 -2.56
N ALA A 220 -9.87 9.47 -2.24
CA ALA A 220 -10.96 9.19 -3.17
C ALA A 220 -11.02 10.20 -4.32
N LEU A 221 -10.88 11.49 -4.00
CA LEU A 221 -10.77 12.56 -5.01
C LEU A 221 -9.60 12.33 -5.97
N GLY A 222 -8.48 11.82 -5.48
CA GLY A 222 -7.34 11.42 -6.31
C GLY A 222 -7.61 10.25 -7.27
N HIS A 223 -8.64 9.45 -7.00
CA HIS A 223 -9.09 8.35 -7.87
C HIS A 223 -10.22 8.74 -8.82
N SER A 224 -10.80 9.94 -8.67
CA SER A 224 -12.03 10.36 -9.38
C SER A 224 -11.90 10.44 -10.91
N GLN A 225 -10.70 10.61 -11.43
CA GLN A 225 -10.44 10.86 -12.86
C GLN A 225 -11.17 12.10 -13.41
N ASP A 226 -11.59 13.02 -12.54
CA ASP A 226 -12.34 14.21 -12.88
C ASP A 226 -11.60 15.47 -12.40
N ALA A 227 -11.39 16.41 -13.33
CA ALA A 227 -10.74 17.69 -13.05
C ALA A 227 -11.50 18.56 -12.04
N ALA A 228 -12.78 18.30 -11.79
CA ALA A 228 -13.56 18.97 -10.75
C ALA A 228 -13.00 18.72 -9.32
N ALA A 229 -12.20 17.68 -9.13
CA ALA A 229 -11.52 17.40 -7.85
C ALA A 229 -10.34 18.36 -7.55
N ILE A 230 -9.79 19.03 -8.55
CA ILE A 230 -8.57 19.86 -8.42
C ILE A 230 -8.67 20.90 -7.31
N PRO A 231 -9.73 21.73 -7.23
CA PRO A 231 -9.82 22.76 -6.18
C PRO A 231 -9.79 22.19 -4.77
N ALA A 232 -10.47 21.07 -4.52
CA ALA A 232 -10.53 20.44 -3.22
C ALA A 232 -9.17 19.83 -2.83
N LEU A 233 -8.48 19.15 -3.76
CA LEU A 233 -7.15 18.60 -3.54
C LEU A 233 -6.11 19.70 -3.29
N VAL A 234 -6.17 20.82 -4.03
CA VAL A 234 -5.29 21.99 -3.83
C VAL A 234 -5.52 22.60 -2.45
N ALA A 235 -6.78 22.80 -2.04
CA ALA A 235 -7.11 23.25 -0.69
C ALA A 235 -6.58 22.27 0.39
N GLY A 236 -6.61 20.98 0.12
CA GLY A 236 -6.08 19.94 0.99
C GLY A 236 -4.58 20.06 1.30
N LEU A 237 -3.79 20.70 0.44
CA LEU A 237 -2.34 20.88 0.65
C LEU A 237 -1.99 21.77 1.85
N VAL A 238 -2.91 22.60 2.32
CA VAL A 238 -2.75 23.50 3.47
C VAL A 238 -3.52 23.07 4.71
N GLU A 239 -4.10 21.86 4.71
CA GLU A 239 -4.80 21.32 5.86
C GLU A 239 -3.94 21.22 7.11
N LYS A 240 -4.56 21.38 8.29
CA LYS A 240 -3.84 21.27 9.57
C LYS A 240 -3.33 19.85 9.83
N ALA A 241 -4.14 18.84 9.50
CA ALA A 241 -3.80 17.44 9.69
C ALA A 241 -2.77 16.97 8.65
N ARG A 242 -1.63 16.45 9.10
CA ARG A 242 -0.58 15.92 8.22
C ARG A 242 -1.09 14.86 7.25
N GLY A 243 -1.89 13.90 7.75
CA GLY A 243 -2.44 12.84 6.92
C GLY A 243 -3.32 13.36 5.78
N ALA A 244 -4.11 14.43 6.02
CA ALA A 244 -4.93 15.06 4.98
C ALA A 244 -4.06 15.74 3.91
N ARG A 245 -3.01 16.47 4.32
CA ARG A 245 -2.06 17.10 3.38
C ARG A 245 -1.35 16.05 2.50
N GLU A 246 -0.84 14.99 3.11
CA GLU A 246 -0.16 13.92 2.37
C GLU A 246 -1.12 13.20 1.41
N ALA A 247 -2.35 12.92 1.85
CA ALA A 247 -3.38 12.32 1.01
C ALA A 247 -3.77 13.24 -0.16
N ALA A 248 -3.91 14.55 0.07
CA ALA A 248 -4.20 15.54 -0.97
C ALA A 248 -3.07 15.61 -2.01
N LEU A 249 -1.82 15.62 -1.55
CA LEU A 249 -0.64 15.64 -2.40
C LEU A 249 -0.55 14.40 -3.30
N VAL A 250 -0.69 13.21 -2.71
CA VAL A 250 -0.70 11.94 -3.44
C VAL A 250 -1.92 11.87 -4.36
N GLY A 251 -3.08 12.34 -3.89
CA GLY A 251 -4.32 12.44 -4.67
C GLY A 251 -4.15 13.30 -5.91
N LEU A 252 -3.56 14.48 -5.76
CA LEU A 252 -3.29 15.40 -6.89
C LEU A 252 -2.34 14.78 -7.92
N TYR A 253 -1.30 14.07 -7.45
CA TYR A 253 -0.37 13.36 -8.33
C TYR A 253 -1.04 12.19 -9.08
N ARG A 254 -1.91 11.44 -8.43
CA ARG A 254 -2.69 10.37 -9.07
C ARG A 254 -3.65 10.93 -10.12
N LEU A 255 -4.36 11.99 -9.75
CA LEU A 255 -5.28 12.67 -10.65
C LEU A 255 -4.56 13.19 -11.89
N TYR A 256 -3.40 13.83 -11.72
CA TYR A 256 -2.55 14.27 -12.84
C TYR A 256 -2.24 13.15 -13.84
N ASN A 257 -1.88 11.96 -13.33
CA ASN A 257 -1.54 10.83 -14.17
C ASN A 257 -2.77 10.15 -14.82
N SER A 258 -3.98 10.45 -14.37
CA SER A 258 -5.22 9.91 -14.93
C SER A 258 -5.93 10.86 -15.92
N LEU A 259 -5.62 12.16 -15.86
CA LEU A 259 -6.23 13.16 -16.73
C LEU A 259 -5.51 13.29 -18.08
N ASP A 260 -6.26 13.79 -19.06
CA ASP A 260 -5.72 14.22 -20.35
C ASP A 260 -4.83 15.48 -20.22
N THR A 261 -4.22 15.90 -21.31
CA THR A 261 -3.34 17.08 -21.35
C THR A 261 -4.04 18.36 -20.88
N SER A 262 -5.34 18.51 -21.12
CA SER A 262 -6.11 19.68 -20.67
C SER A 262 -6.27 19.68 -19.15
N GLY A 263 -6.62 18.54 -18.57
CA GLY A 263 -6.72 18.35 -17.11
C GLY A 263 -5.37 18.51 -16.42
N GLN A 264 -4.29 17.98 -16.99
CA GLN A 264 -2.93 18.16 -16.47
C GLN A 264 -2.53 19.64 -16.41
N ARG A 265 -2.82 20.42 -17.44
CA ARG A 265 -2.58 21.89 -17.45
C ARG A 265 -3.32 22.60 -16.33
N LYS A 266 -4.57 22.22 -16.04
CA LYS A 266 -5.32 22.82 -14.93
C LYS A 266 -4.63 22.58 -13.57
N ILE A 267 -4.03 21.40 -13.37
CA ILE A 267 -3.25 21.12 -12.15
C ILE A 267 -1.98 21.97 -12.11
N GLU A 268 -1.25 22.08 -13.23
CA GLU A 268 -0.05 22.90 -13.33
C GLU A 268 -0.36 24.39 -13.04
N GLU A 269 -1.42 24.92 -13.65
CA GLU A 269 -1.89 26.29 -13.41
C GLU A 269 -2.29 26.52 -11.95
N ALA A 270 -2.95 25.54 -11.31
CA ALA A 270 -3.30 25.60 -9.90
C ALA A 270 -2.05 25.56 -9.00
N ALA A 271 -1.06 24.72 -9.33
CA ALA A 271 0.19 24.63 -8.61
C ALA A 271 1.03 25.91 -8.69
N GLN A 272 1.05 26.58 -9.84
CA GLN A 272 1.74 27.88 -10.02
C GLN A 272 1.15 28.99 -9.13
N LYS A 273 -0.15 28.91 -8.81
CA LYS A 273 -0.85 29.85 -7.94
C LYS A 273 -0.70 29.60 -6.44
N LEU A 274 -0.11 28.45 -6.06
CA LEU A 274 0.10 28.13 -4.64
C LEU A 274 0.98 29.20 -3.97
N ASP A 275 0.64 29.55 -2.73
CA ASP A 275 1.48 30.42 -1.94
C ASP A 275 2.81 29.74 -1.51
N GLU A 276 3.74 30.54 -1.03
CA GLU A 276 5.05 30.04 -0.63
C GLU A 276 4.96 29.11 0.58
N VAL A 277 3.98 29.30 1.47
CA VAL A 277 3.77 28.50 2.68
C VAL A 277 3.35 27.08 2.30
N ALA A 278 2.41 26.94 1.38
CA ALA A 278 1.95 25.64 0.88
C ALA A 278 3.09 24.86 0.23
N VAL A 279 3.89 25.51 -0.61
CA VAL A 279 5.03 24.86 -1.29
C VAL A 279 6.11 24.46 -0.28
N ARG A 280 6.49 25.34 0.66
CA ARG A 280 7.48 25.04 1.71
C ARG A 280 7.04 23.94 2.68
N SER A 281 5.74 23.90 3.02
CA SER A 281 5.21 22.82 3.87
C SER A 281 5.34 21.46 3.20
N SER A 282 5.15 21.41 1.87
CA SER A 282 5.33 20.19 1.07
C SER A 282 6.78 19.75 0.96
N LEU A 283 7.76 20.66 1.00
CA LEU A 283 9.19 20.33 0.92
C LEU A 283 9.68 19.41 2.04
N ARG A 284 9.14 19.55 3.27
CA ARG A 284 9.49 18.63 4.37
C ARG A 284 9.13 17.19 4.04
N ALA A 285 8.08 16.98 3.28
CA ALA A 285 7.64 15.66 2.87
C ALA A 285 8.64 14.95 1.95
N LEU A 286 9.49 15.68 1.21
CA LEU A 286 10.58 15.06 0.43
C LEU A 286 11.60 14.31 1.30
N MET A 287 11.77 14.73 2.54
CA MET A 287 12.83 14.21 3.43
C MET A 287 12.34 13.11 4.37
N GLU A 288 11.08 13.19 4.81
CA GLU A 288 10.61 12.46 6.00
C GLU A 288 9.41 11.55 5.72
N ALA A 289 8.81 11.60 4.51
CA ALA A 289 7.58 10.89 4.20
C ALA A 289 7.82 9.54 3.50
N THR A 290 6.72 8.81 3.27
CA THR A 290 6.73 7.58 2.47
C THR A 290 7.06 7.85 0.99
N PRO A 291 7.57 6.86 0.23
CA PRO A 291 7.92 7.05 -1.18
C PRO A 291 6.81 7.68 -2.04
N PRO A 292 5.52 7.28 -1.94
CA PRO A 292 4.46 7.91 -2.71
C PRO A 292 4.31 9.42 -2.43
N VAL A 293 4.48 9.84 -1.17
CA VAL A 293 4.40 11.26 -0.80
C VAL A 293 5.62 12.02 -1.32
N ARG A 294 6.82 11.46 -1.22
CA ARG A 294 8.04 12.07 -1.80
C ARG A 294 7.94 12.22 -3.32
N GLN A 295 7.42 11.19 -4.01
CA GLN A 295 7.16 11.22 -5.44
C GLN A 295 6.18 12.34 -5.84
N ALA A 296 5.06 12.44 -5.14
CA ALA A 296 4.05 13.46 -5.38
C ALA A 296 4.58 14.88 -5.08
N THR A 297 5.42 15.01 -4.04
CA THR A 297 6.07 16.29 -3.69
C THR A 297 7.03 16.74 -4.79
N ALA A 298 7.83 15.83 -5.33
CA ALA A 298 8.73 16.16 -6.44
C ALA A 298 7.94 16.66 -7.67
N ALA A 299 6.84 16.01 -8.01
CA ALA A 299 5.97 16.43 -9.09
C ALA A 299 5.34 17.80 -8.84
N LEU A 300 4.79 18.04 -7.63
CA LEU A 300 4.21 19.34 -7.27
C LEU A 300 5.23 20.47 -7.45
N ILE A 301 6.47 20.29 -6.98
CA ILE A 301 7.54 21.29 -7.15
C ILE A 301 7.78 21.55 -8.64
N GLY A 302 7.84 20.50 -9.47
CA GLY A 302 7.97 20.65 -10.91
C GLY A 302 6.85 21.51 -11.53
N TRP A 303 5.60 21.25 -11.14
CA TRP A 303 4.42 22.00 -11.63
C TRP A 303 4.42 23.47 -11.21
N THR A 304 5.01 23.81 -10.04
CA THR A 304 5.13 25.22 -9.63
C THR A 304 6.05 26.03 -10.54
N GLY A 305 7.00 25.39 -11.23
CA GLY A 305 8.01 26.05 -12.05
C GLY A 305 8.99 26.95 -11.31
N ARG A 306 9.01 26.94 -9.95
CA ARG A 306 9.81 27.85 -9.11
C ARG A 306 11.27 27.43 -9.05
N ARG A 307 12.14 28.23 -9.64
CA ARG A 307 13.59 27.94 -9.73
C ARG A 307 14.29 27.81 -8.36
N GLU A 308 13.86 28.57 -7.37
CA GLU A 308 14.37 28.53 -5.99
C GLU A 308 14.15 27.14 -5.34
N MET A 309 13.20 26.37 -5.85
CA MET A 309 12.91 25.02 -5.37
C MET A 309 13.78 23.94 -6.03
N LEU A 310 14.59 24.29 -7.03
CA LEU A 310 15.44 23.33 -7.74
C LEU A 310 16.42 22.63 -6.79
N ARG A 311 17.12 23.40 -5.94
CA ARG A 311 18.12 22.82 -5.04
C ARG A 311 17.55 21.77 -4.05
N PRO A 312 16.43 22.02 -3.34
CA PRO A 312 15.76 20.99 -2.58
C PRO A 312 15.30 19.80 -3.44
N LEU A 313 14.80 20.05 -4.64
CA LEU A 313 14.33 19.02 -5.55
C LEU A 313 15.44 18.03 -5.95
N LEU A 314 16.69 18.51 -6.10
CA LEU A 314 17.83 17.65 -6.43
C LEU A 314 18.09 16.53 -5.42
N LEU A 315 17.65 16.68 -4.16
CA LEU A 315 17.75 15.62 -3.15
C LEU A 315 17.00 14.35 -3.61
N GLY A 316 15.87 14.50 -4.29
CA GLY A 316 15.10 13.40 -4.83
C GLY A 316 15.82 12.60 -5.92
N LEU A 317 16.83 13.16 -6.62
CA LEU A 317 17.65 12.40 -7.55
C LEU A 317 18.56 11.36 -6.86
N GLY A 318 18.81 11.56 -5.57
CA GLY A 318 19.59 10.64 -4.72
C GLY A 318 18.74 9.70 -3.87
N ASP A 319 17.42 9.68 -4.07
CA ASP A 319 16.49 8.84 -3.30
C ASP A 319 16.79 7.34 -3.48
N VAL A 320 16.47 6.56 -2.46
CA VAL A 320 16.60 5.09 -2.49
C VAL A 320 15.49 4.46 -3.35
N ASP A 321 14.36 5.13 -3.49
CA ASP A 321 13.20 4.67 -4.26
C ASP A 321 13.30 5.19 -5.71
N ALA A 322 13.31 4.27 -6.66
CA ALA A 322 13.44 4.58 -8.08
C ALA A 322 12.29 5.44 -8.63
N SER A 323 11.08 5.30 -8.07
CA SER A 323 9.92 6.09 -8.50
C SER A 323 10.05 7.56 -8.12
N VAL A 324 10.67 7.85 -6.97
CA VAL A 324 10.99 9.21 -6.52
C VAL A 324 12.06 9.83 -7.42
N VAL A 325 13.12 9.08 -7.74
CA VAL A 325 14.18 9.52 -8.67
C VAL A 325 13.60 9.87 -10.04
N GLU A 326 12.71 9.05 -10.56
CA GLU A 326 12.07 9.28 -11.86
C GLU A 326 11.14 10.49 -11.83
N ALA A 327 10.30 10.63 -10.80
CA ALA A 327 9.41 11.78 -10.64
C ALA A 327 10.21 13.09 -10.52
N THR A 328 11.32 13.05 -9.76
CA THR A 328 12.24 14.20 -9.63
C THR A 328 12.84 14.57 -10.98
N GLY A 329 13.30 13.59 -11.75
CA GLY A 329 13.84 13.83 -13.09
C GLY A 329 12.82 14.47 -14.02
N ARG A 330 11.58 13.94 -14.03
CA ARG A 330 10.47 14.54 -14.81
C ARG A 330 10.16 15.97 -14.36
N ALA A 331 10.12 16.21 -13.04
CA ALA A 331 9.87 17.54 -12.49
C ALA A 331 10.92 18.56 -12.97
N ILE A 332 12.22 18.23 -12.95
CA ILE A 332 13.29 19.08 -13.44
C ILE A 332 13.11 19.40 -14.94
N LEU A 333 12.74 18.41 -15.74
CA LEU A 333 12.47 18.60 -17.17
C LEU A 333 11.24 19.49 -17.42
N GLN A 334 10.17 19.33 -16.62
CA GLN A 334 8.97 20.18 -16.70
C GLN A 334 9.25 21.65 -16.33
N MET A 335 10.19 21.91 -15.42
CA MET A 335 10.64 23.27 -15.11
C MET A 335 11.37 23.93 -16.27
N GLY A 336 11.71 23.17 -17.32
CA GLY A 336 12.21 23.66 -18.57
C GLY A 336 13.70 24.05 -18.61
N GLU A 337 14.10 24.72 -19.70
CA GLU A 337 15.48 25.08 -20.00
C GLU A 337 16.14 25.90 -18.89
N ALA A 338 15.36 26.77 -18.26
CA ALA A 338 15.87 27.63 -17.19
C ALA A 338 16.31 26.85 -15.94
N ALA A 339 15.61 25.75 -15.60
CA ALA A 339 16.00 24.87 -14.50
C ALA A 339 17.25 24.06 -14.85
N LEU A 340 17.36 23.58 -16.09
CA LEU A 340 18.56 22.87 -16.56
C LEU A 340 19.78 23.78 -16.63
N SER A 341 19.59 25.06 -16.98
CA SER A 341 20.65 26.07 -16.88
C SER A 341 21.10 26.26 -15.43
N ALA A 342 20.15 26.45 -14.51
CA ALA A 342 20.45 26.57 -13.08
C ALA A 342 21.09 25.29 -12.51
N LEU A 343 20.70 24.13 -13.00
CA LEU A 343 21.32 22.83 -12.63
C LEU A 343 22.82 22.82 -13.01
N SER A 344 23.17 23.30 -14.21
CA SER A 344 24.56 23.43 -14.64
C SER A 344 25.36 24.33 -13.69
N ASP A 345 24.79 25.46 -13.26
CA ASP A 345 25.43 26.43 -12.39
C ASP A 345 25.56 25.90 -10.93
N LEU A 346 24.59 25.12 -10.45
CA LEU A 346 24.59 24.52 -9.13
C LEU A 346 25.52 23.30 -9.00
N CYS A 347 25.75 22.57 -10.09
CA CYS A 347 26.48 21.29 -10.09
C CYS A 347 27.83 21.34 -9.36
N PRO A 348 28.70 22.37 -9.54
CA PRO A 348 29.98 22.48 -8.83
C PRO A 348 29.84 22.66 -7.32
N THR A 349 28.71 23.18 -6.84
CA THR A 349 28.45 23.47 -5.41
C THR A 349 27.87 22.29 -4.65
N LEU A 350 27.47 21.22 -5.35
CA LEU A 350 26.89 20.03 -4.74
C LEU A 350 27.98 19.14 -4.13
N ASP A 351 27.59 18.33 -3.14
CA ASP A 351 28.43 17.23 -2.68
C ASP A 351 28.60 16.14 -3.76
N ALA A 352 29.60 15.28 -3.62
CA ALA A 352 29.93 14.26 -4.64
C ALA A 352 28.76 13.33 -4.94
N ARG A 353 28.00 12.91 -3.92
CA ARG A 353 26.85 12.00 -4.11
C ARG A 353 25.77 12.68 -4.94
N SER A 354 25.42 13.90 -4.61
CA SER A 354 24.42 14.71 -5.33
C SER A 354 24.86 14.96 -6.78
N ARG A 355 26.14 15.29 -7.02
CA ARG A 355 26.68 15.41 -8.40
C ARG A 355 26.53 14.10 -9.17
N GLY A 356 26.87 12.97 -8.57
CA GLY A 356 26.71 11.67 -9.20
C GLY A 356 25.26 11.38 -9.60
N SER A 357 24.31 11.81 -8.76
CA SER A 357 22.86 11.69 -9.07
C SER A 357 22.44 12.57 -10.25
N VAL A 358 22.97 13.81 -10.32
CA VAL A 358 22.76 14.69 -11.48
C VAL A 358 23.33 14.06 -12.76
N PHE A 359 24.52 13.48 -12.72
CA PHE A 359 25.13 12.85 -13.90
C PHE A 359 24.33 11.63 -14.37
N ARG A 360 23.81 10.82 -13.45
CA ARG A 360 22.88 9.72 -13.79
C ARG A 360 21.56 10.24 -14.37
N PHE A 361 21.03 11.36 -13.85
CA PHE A 361 19.86 12.02 -14.42
C PHE A 361 20.10 12.45 -15.88
N LEU A 362 21.22 13.13 -16.17
CA LEU A 362 21.58 13.55 -17.54
C LEU A 362 21.67 12.34 -18.48
N LEU A 363 22.30 11.25 -18.04
CA LEU A 363 22.39 10.02 -18.83
C LEU A 363 21.00 9.40 -19.10
N ARG A 364 20.16 9.32 -18.08
CA ARG A 364 18.82 8.70 -18.19
C ARG A 364 17.90 9.48 -19.14
N HIS A 365 18.00 10.80 -19.15
CA HIS A 365 17.15 11.68 -19.96
C HIS A 365 17.86 12.23 -21.19
N ALA A 366 18.71 11.43 -21.79
CA ALA A 366 19.60 11.84 -22.89
C ALA A 366 18.87 12.49 -24.07
N SER A 367 17.71 11.98 -24.46
CA SER A 367 16.93 12.53 -25.58
C SER A 367 16.41 13.93 -25.28
N ALA A 368 15.95 14.19 -24.06
CA ALA A 368 15.48 15.51 -23.64
C ALA A 368 16.66 16.52 -23.58
N ILE A 369 17.83 16.09 -23.09
CA ILE A 369 19.03 16.91 -23.04
C ILE A 369 19.56 17.21 -24.45
N ALA A 370 19.50 16.28 -25.39
CA ALA A 370 19.91 16.47 -26.77
C ALA A 370 19.07 17.52 -27.51
N ALA A 371 17.82 17.74 -27.11
CA ALA A 371 16.93 18.75 -27.67
C ALA A 371 17.21 20.18 -27.18
N LEU A 372 18.08 20.36 -26.17
CA LEU A 372 18.44 21.69 -25.63
C LEU A 372 19.28 22.52 -26.58
N PRO A 373 19.29 23.85 -26.43
CA PRO A 373 20.20 24.74 -27.16
C PRO A 373 21.66 24.33 -26.98
N GLN A 374 22.46 24.48 -28.07
CA GLN A 374 23.85 24.04 -28.09
C GLN A 374 24.68 24.57 -26.90
N GLY A 375 24.60 25.85 -26.58
CA GLY A 375 25.37 26.44 -25.49
C GLY A 375 25.06 25.84 -24.13
N LEU A 376 23.80 25.40 -23.87
CA LEU A 376 23.44 24.71 -22.62
C LEU A 376 23.96 23.27 -22.60
N ARG A 377 23.88 22.56 -23.74
CA ARG A 377 24.47 21.23 -23.87
C ARG A 377 25.98 21.24 -23.65
N GLU A 378 26.68 22.24 -24.16
CA GLU A 378 28.12 22.43 -23.97
C GLU A 378 28.46 22.69 -22.48
N ARG A 379 27.69 23.53 -21.79
CA ARG A 379 27.88 23.76 -20.35
C ARG A 379 27.65 22.49 -19.53
N LEU A 380 26.56 21.75 -19.79
CA LEU A 380 26.29 20.49 -19.09
C LEU A 380 27.39 19.44 -19.37
N ALA A 381 27.85 19.34 -20.62
CA ALA A 381 28.96 18.46 -20.97
C ALA A 381 30.29 18.90 -20.30
N GLY A 382 30.52 20.20 -20.10
CA GLY A 382 31.63 20.72 -19.30
C GLY A 382 31.59 20.27 -17.85
N GLN A 383 30.41 20.25 -17.22
CA GLN A 383 30.25 19.71 -15.86
C GLN A 383 30.56 18.21 -15.78
N LEU A 384 30.16 17.44 -16.81
CA LEU A 384 30.50 16.02 -16.90
C LEU A 384 31.99 15.80 -17.07
N LEU A 385 32.67 16.62 -17.87
CA LEU A 385 34.13 16.55 -18.03
C LEU A 385 34.86 16.81 -16.70
N THR A 386 34.48 17.86 -15.99
CA THR A 386 34.99 18.18 -14.65
C THR A 386 34.74 17.03 -13.67
N GLY A 387 33.57 16.38 -13.80
CA GLY A 387 33.16 15.23 -12.97
C GLY A 387 34.05 14.01 -13.10
N LEU A 388 34.86 13.86 -14.19
CA LEU A 388 35.83 12.76 -14.30
C LEU A 388 36.91 12.80 -13.23
N SER A 389 37.22 13.99 -12.71
CA SER A 389 38.19 14.23 -11.66
C SER A 389 37.56 14.25 -10.25
N ASP A 390 36.30 13.80 -10.10
CA ASP A 390 35.66 13.74 -8.80
C ASP A 390 36.37 12.71 -7.89
N LYS A 391 36.54 13.09 -6.61
CA LYS A 391 37.17 12.21 -5.61
C LYS A 391 36.38 10.94 -5.32
N ASN A 392 35.06 10.97 -5.59
CA ASN A 392 34.21 9.80 -5.46
C ASN A 392 34.22 8.99 -6.76
N PRO A 393 34.73 7.73 -6.76
CA PRO A 393 34.82 6.92 -7.96
C PRO A 393 33.47 6.66 -8.65
N GLN A 394 32.38 6.54 -7.87
CA GLN A 394 31.05 6.32 -8.42
C GLN A 394 30.53 7.56 -9.18
N THR A 395 30.86 8.75 -8.66
CA THR A 395 30.54 10.03 -9.31
C THR A 395 31.33 10.20 -10.59
N ALA A 396 32.63 9.91 -10.56
CA ALA A 396 33.49 9.95 -11.74
C ALA A 396 33.03 8.95 -12.83
N ALA A 397 32.66 7.74 -12.45
CA ALA A 397 32.10 6.74 -13.37
C ALA A 397 30.78 7.18 -13.97
N ALA A 398 29.88 7.81 -13.20
CA ALA A 398 28.63 8.37 -13.70
C ALA A 398 28.87 9.51 -14.70
N ALA A 399 29.84 10.37 -14.45
CA ALA A 399 30.27 11.42 -15.38
C ALA A 399 30.79 10.84 -16.69
N ALA A 400 31.66 9.83 -16.64
CA ALA A 400 32.19 9.14 -17.81
C ALA A 400 31.06 8.52 -18.66
N ALA A 401 30.12 7.82 -18.02
CA ALA A 401 28.98 7.21 -18.71
C ALA A 401 28.09 8.26 -19.40
N ALA A 402 27.83 9.39 -18.74
CA ALA A 402 27.03 10.47 -19.31
C ALA A 402 27.76 11.21 -20.46
N LEU A 403 29.09 11.38 -20.36
CA LEU A 403 29.90 11.97 -21.43
C LEU A 403 29.83 11.15 -22.72
N LEU A 404 29.72 9.82 -22.66
CA LEU A 404 29.58 8.98 -23.86
C LEU A 404 28.35 9.38 -24.71
N VAL A 405 27.36 10.03 -24.13
CA VAL A 405 26.13 10.44 -24.77
C VAL A 405 26.11 11.93 -25.08
N HIS A 406 26.69 12.74 -24.19
CA HIS A 406 26.55 14.21 -24.19
C HIS A 406 27.80 14.96 -24.61
N ALA A 407 28.93 14.24 -24.86
CA ALA A 407 30.14 14.92 -25.31
C ALA A 407 29.90 15.77 -26.58
N GLN A 408 30.33 17.01 -26.53
CA GLN A 408 30.27 17.94 -27.67
C GLN A 408 31.68 18.12 -28.22
N PRO A 409 31.84 18.56 -29.50
CA PRO A 409 33.16 18.80 -30.08
C PRO A 409 34.05 19.70 -29.21
N ALA A 410 33.47 20.68 -28.51
CA ALA A 410 34.19 21.60 -27.64
C ALA A 410 34.93 20.95 -26.49
N GLN A 411 34.46 19.78 -25.98
CA GLN A 411 35.11 19.05 -24.88
C GLN A 411 36.21 18.09 -25.31
N LEU A 412 36.28 17.71 -26.56
CA LEU A 412 37.26 16.72 -27.03
C LEU A 412 38.73 17.11 -26.81
N PRO A 413 39.15 18.39 -27.03
CA PRO A 413 40.52 18.81 -26.73
C PRO A 413 40.87 18.63 -25.25
N GLN A 414 40.02 19.09 -24.35
CA GLN A 414 40.23 19.00 -22.92
C GLN A 414 40.19 17.53 -22.42
N LEU A 415 39.33 16.70 -23.00
CA LEU A 415 39.26 15.27 -22.69
C LEU A 415 40.54 14.55 -23.12
N ARG A 416 41.16 14.94 -24.29
CA ARG A 416 42.47 14.44 -24.74
C ARG A 416 43.60 14.86 -23.80
N GLU A 417 43.60 16.11 -23.38
CA GLU A 417 44.60 16.64 -22.44
C GLU A 417 44.51 15.89 -21.09
N LEU A 418 43.30 15.70 -20.56
CA LEU A 418 43.11 14.91 -19.32
C LEU A 418 43.61 13.47 -19.51
N ALA A 419 43.38 12.85 -20.66
CA ALA A 419 43.84 11.50 -20.93
C ALA A 419 45.37 11.35 -21.01
N GLN A 420 46.11 12.44 -21.23
CA GLN A 420 47.59 12.42 -21.21
C GLN A 420 48.19 12.50 -19.80
N GLN A 421 47.40 12.86 -18.80
CA GLN A 421 47.80 12.91 -17.42
C GLN A 421 47.94 11.49 -16.83
N SER A 422 48.23 11.41 -15.53
CA SER A 422 48.27 10.15 -14.76
C SER A 422 47.15 10.13 -13.73
N GLY A 423 46.66 8.92 -13.38
CA GLY A 423 45.68 8.70 -12.35
C GLY A 423 44.30 8.29 -12.88
N SER A 424 43.38 8.03 -11.97
CA SER A 424 42.06 7.45 -12.29
C SER A 424 41.21 8.31 -13.23
N ALA A 425 41.32 9.62 -13.13
CA ALA A 425 40.63 10.54 -14.05
C ALA A 425 41.15 10.40 -15.51
N ALA A 426 42.46 10.25 -15.67
CA ALA A 426 43.10 10.04 -16.96
C ALA A 426 42.68 8.69 -17.58
N ASP A 427 42.61 7.64 -16.78
CA ASP A 427 42.15 6.32 -17.23
C ASP A 427 40.69 6.33 -17.67
N LEU A 428 39.82 7.03 -16.94
CA LEU A 428 38.43 7.25 -17.36
C LEU A 428 38.35 8.08 -18.64
N ALA A 429 39.18 9.12 -18.80
CA ALA A 429 39.22 9.94 -20.00
C ALA A 429 39.68 9.12 -21.22
N LYS A 430 40.74 8.29 -21.07
CA LYS A 430 41.21 7.35 -22.12
C LYS A 430 40.13 6.39 -22.56
N SER A 431 39.47 5.73 -21.58
CA SER A 431 38.36 4.79 -21.85
C SER A 431 37.20 5.49 -22.56
N THR A 432 36.85 6.70 -22.10
CA THR A 432 35.74 7.49 -22.71
C THR A 432 36.08 7.88 -24.16
N LEU A 433 37.30 8.34 -24.45
CA LEU A 433 37.76 8.67 -25.78
C LEU A 433 37.75 7.46 -26.73
N ALA A 434 38.24 6.31 -26.28
CA ALA A 434 38.21 5.07 -27.05
C ALA A 434 36.79 4.71 -27.48
N LYS A 435 35.84 4.71 -26.56
CA LYS A 435 34.43 4.41 -26.84
C LYS A 435 33.74 5.46 -27.72
N LEU A 436 34.09 6.74 -27.58
CA LEU A 436 33.58 7.79 -28.47
C LEU A 436 34.10 7.61 -29.92
N SER A 437 35.37 7.23 -30.08
CA SER A 437 35.96 6.95 -31.40
C SER A 437 35.32 5.71 -32.07
N GLU A 438 35.11 4.65 -31.34
CA GLU A 438 34.40 3.44 -31.81
C GLU A 438 32.99 3.76 -32.30
N ARG A 439 32.22 4.58 -31.55
CA ARG A 439 30.89 5.03 -31.98
C ARG A 439 30.90 5.88 -33.24
N ALA A 440 31.88 6.75 -33.35
CA ALA A 440 32.04 7.58 -34.56
C ALA A 440 32.32 6.73 -35.82
N HIS A 441 33.20 5.72 -35.68
CA HIS A 441 33.50 4.80 -36.79
C HIS A 441 32.33 3.89 -37.13
N GLY A 442 31.60 3.37 -36.13
CA GLY A 442 30.41 2.54 -36.33
C GLY A 442 29.27 3.31 -37.02
N SER A 443 29.06 4.57 -36.64
CA SER A 443 28.06 5.44 -37.27
C SER A 443 28.42 5.81 -38.71
N ALA A 444 29.70 6.04 -39.02
CA ALA A 444 30.17 6.30 -40.36
C ALA A 444 30.03 5.07 -41.29
N ALA A 445 30.32 3.87 -40.77
CA ALA A 445 30.13 2.61 -41.48
C ALA A 445 28.65 2.31 -41.78
N ALA A 446 27.76 2.57 -40.81
CA ALA A 446 26.32 2.41 -41.00
C ALA A 446 25.70 3.42 -41.96
N ALA A 447 26.25 4.64 -42.06
CA ALA A 447 25.85 5.64 -43.04
C ALA A 447 26.33 5.31 -44.46
N ALA A 448 27.54 4.76 -44.56
CA ALA A 448 28.09 4.32 -45.86
C ALA A 448 27.35 3.09 -46.42
N GLY A 449 26.93 2.15 -45.58
CA GLY A 449 26.16 0.95 -45.96
C GLY A 449 24.68 1.22 -46.35
N LYS A 450 24.13 2.41 -46.07
CA LYS A 450 22.77 2.81 -46.52
C LYS A 450 22.76 3.54 -47.87
N ASN A 451 23.93 3.94 -48.38
CA ASN A 451 24.10 4.63 -49.66
C ASN A 451 24.74 3.73 -50.73
N ALA A 452 24.97 2.46 -50.44
CA ALA A 452 25.35 1.42 -51.38
C ALA A 452 24.17 0.45 -51.59
#